data_95582555974e22a51e33e9f66e1f042c
#
_entry.id   95582555974e22a51e33e9f66e1f042c
#
_cell.length_a   1.000
_cell.length_b   1.000
_cell.length_c   1.000
_cell.angle_alpha   90.00
_cell.angle_beta   90.00
_cell.angle_gamma   90.00
#
_symmetry.space_group_name_H-M   'P 1'
#
loop_
_entity.id
_entity.type
_entity.pdbx_description
1 polymer ?
#
loop_
_entity_poly.entity_id
_entity_poly.type
_entity_poly.pdbx_seq_one_letter_code
_entity_poly.pdbx_strand_id
1 'polypeptide(L)'
;MIIGEGGSGGALALGVADRVLMLENAIYSVISPEGAAAILYRDAGRAETVSEMMKLTAQDLHALGIIDTVVPEPEGGAHLDPAATADALRSHVLAALRIFDNVPTNQLLDARYKKYRHIGQGGKFWREKVRSGLSDVFGLLAYAVSRMEKSNGKKAQVGETTPRIRPEKVRTSTPSTKRAVHD
;
A
#
# COMPACT_ATOMS: atom_id res chain seq x y z
N MET A 1 -4.42 9.47 -3.47
CA MET A 1 -3.43 9.34 -4.54
C MET A 1 -3.49 10.55 -5.44
N ILE A 2 -2.33 11.05 -5.87
CA ILE A 2 -2.18 12.22 -6.76
C ILE A 2 -1.67 11.68 -8.10
N ILE A 3 -2.47 11.82 -9.16
CA ILE A 3 -2.20 11.23 -10.48
C ILE A 3 -1.93 12.27 -11.58
N GLY A 4 -1.95 13.55 -11.25
CA GLY A 4 -1.73 14.65 -12.15
C GLY A 4 -1.48 15.93 -11.33
N GLU A 5 -2.35 16.90 -11.44
CA GLU A 5 -2.26 18.13 -10.68
C GLU A 5 -3.13 18.09 -9.44
N GLY A 6 -2.50 18.06 -8.25
CA GLY A 6 -3.17 18.21 -6.98
C GLY A 6 -3.02 19.64 -6.48
N GLY A 7 -4.08 20.45 -6.55
CA GLY A 7 -4.01 21.87 -6.23
C GLY A 7 -5.00 22.35 -5.18
N SER A 8 -4.66 23.46 -4.53
CA SER A 8 -5.54 24.25 -3.65
C SER A 8 -6.01 23.51 -2.39
N GLY A 9 -7.04 24.07 -1.76
CA GLY A 9 -7.65 23.51 -0.54
C GLY A 9 -8.27 22.12 -0.73
N GLY A 10 -8.75 21.79 -1.93
CA GLY A 10 -9.24 20.44 -2.27
C GLY A 10 -8.13 19.41 -2.21
N ALA A 11 -6.94 19.72 -2.72
CA ALA A 11 -5.77 18.85 -2.60
C ALA A 11 -5.35 18.64 -1.15
N LEU A 12 -5.38 19.68 -0.33
CA LEU A 12 -5.09 19.60 1.09
C LEU A 12 -6.09 18.66 1.82
N ALA A 13 -7.39 18.81 1.54
CA ALA A 13 -8.43 17.98 2.14
C ALA A 13 -8.25 16.48 1.79
N LEU A 14 -7.91 16.17 0.53
CA LEU A 14 -7.62 14.80 0.10
C LEU A 14 -6.26 14.30 0.58
N GLY A 15 -5.33 15.19 0.86
CA GLY A 15 -4.00 14.89 1.38
C GLY A 15 -3.97 14.45 2.84
N VAL A 16 -5.05 14.70 3.61
CA VAL A 16 -5.17 14.24 5.01
C VAL A 16 -5.51 12.76 5.02
N ALA A 17 -4.51 11.92 4.77
CA ALA A 17 -4.62 10.48 4.66
C ALA A 17 -3.47 9.78 5.37
N ASP A 18 -3.64 8.48 5.70
CA ASP A 18 -2.58 7.70 6.34
C ASP A 18 -1.38 7.52 5.41
N ARG A 19 -1.65 7.33 4.11
CA ARG A 19 -0.64 7.27 3.06
C ARG A 19 -1.03 8.16 1.88
N VAL A 20 -0.06 8.92 1.39
CA VAL A 20 -0.18 9.75 0.20
C VAL A 20 0.78 9.21 -0.86
N LEU A 21 0.22 8.71 -1.95
CA LEU A 21 0.96 8.22 -3.10
C LEU A 21 0.83 9.23 -4.23
N MET A 22 1.87 9.41 -5.03
CA MET A 22 1.91 10.39 -6.10
C MET A 22 2.63 9.81 -7.32
N LEU A 23 2.09 10.00 -8.51
CA LEU A 23 2.79 9.66 -9.75
C LEU A 23 4.04 10.52 -9.91
N GLU A 24 5.04 9.96 -10.57
CA GLU A 24 6.38 10.55 -10.72
C GLU A 24 6.38 11.95 -11.34
N ASN A 25 5.53 12.17 -12.35
CA ASN A 25 5.42 13.43 -13.05
C ASN A 25 4.23 14.29 -12.59
N ALA A 26 3.53 13.87 -11.54
CA ALA A 26 2.46 14.66 -10.94
C ALA A 26 3.04 15.86 -10.15
N ILE A 27 2.21 16.88 -9.93
CA ILE A 27 2.52 18.02 -9.07
C ILE A 27 1.51 18.15 -7.94
N TYR A 28 1.94 18.65 -6.80
CA TYR A 28 1.07 18.84 -5.65
C TYR A 28 1.42 20.12 -4.91
N SER A 29 0.45 21.04 -4.83
CA SER A 29 0.64 22.34 -4.21
C SER A 29 -0.66 22.94 -3.71
N VAL A 30 -0.57 23.79 -2.71
CA VAL A 30 -1.72 24.57 -2.19
C VAL A 30 -2.14 25.70 -3.11
N ILE A 31 -1.24 26.22 -3.95
CA ILE A 31 -1.44 27.34 -4.85
C ILE A 31 -0.60 27.16 -6.12
N SER A 32 -1.03 27.74 -7.24
CA SER A 32 -0.21 27.75 -8.46
C SER A 32 1.03 28.65 -8.31
N PRO A 33 2.12 28.38 -9.06
CA PRO A 33 3.29 29.26 -9.06
C PRO A 33 2.99 30.71 -9.39
N GLU A 34 2.07 30.97 -10.34
CA GLU A 34 1.62 32.31 -10.70
C GLU A 34 0.91 33.00 -9.53
N GLY A 35 0.03 32.29 -8.85
CA GLY A 35 -0.66 32.79 -7.67
C GLY A 35 0.30 33.09 -6.52
N ALA A 36 1.26 32.20 -6.28
CA ALA A 36 2.31 32.46 -5.29
C ALA A 36 3.20 33.61 -5.65
N ALA A 37 3.60 33.77 -6.93
CA ALA A 37 4.37 34.92 -7.42
C ALA A 37 3.62 36.23 -7.26
N ALA A 38 2.33 36.25 -7.59
CA ALA A 38 1.48 37.43 -7.40
C ALA A 38 1.42 37.88 -5.94
N ILE A 39 1.34 36.90 -4.99
CA ILE A 39 1.31 37.21 -3.54
C ILE A 39 2.68 37.68 -3.04
N LEU A 40 3.75 36.96 -3.37
CA LEU A 40 5.08 37.22 -2.82
C LEU A 40 5.76 38.43 -3.45
N TYR A 41 5.61 38.60 -4.76
CA TYR A 41 6.33 39.64 -5.53
C TYR A 41 5.41 40.67 -6.17
N ARG A 42 4.09 40.52 -6.06
CA ARG A 42 3.09 41.34 -6.78
C ARG A 42 3.27 41.28 -8.30
N ASP A 43 3.84 40.19 -8.80
CA ASP A 43 4.18 40.01 -10.21
C ASP A 43 4.05 38.50 -10.56
N ALA A 44 2.99 38.16 -11.28
CA ALA A 44 2.75 36.77 -11.73
C ALA A 44 3.80 36.30 -12.75
N GLY A 45 4.49 37.20 -13.44
CA GLY A 45 5.57 36.88 -14.39
C GLY A 45 6.78 36.19 -13.75
N ARG A 46 6.89 36.20 -12.41
CA ARG A 46 7.95 35.54 -11.67
C ARG A 46 7.62 34.09 -11.28
N ALA A 47 6.63 33.50 -11.93
CA ALA A 47 6.15 32.11 -11.64
C ALA A 47 7.27 31.09 -11.74
N GLU A 48 8.18 31.17 -12.69
CA GLU A 48 9.32 30.28 -12.88
C GLU A 48 10.20 30.20 -11.62
N THR A 49 10.66 31.37 -11.16
CA THR A 49 11.48 31.47 -9.93
C THR A 49 10.76 30.92 -8.71
N VAL A 50 9.45 31.16 -8.59
CA VAL A 50 8.65 30.71 -7.48
C VAL A 50 8.43 29.19 -7.56
N SER A 51 8.21 28.64 -8.76
CA SER A 51 8.04 27.20 -9.00
C SER A 51 9.23 26.38 -8.47
N GLU A 52 10.45 26.82 -8.72
CA GLU A 52 11.66 26.17 -8.18
C GLU A 52 11.72 26.20 -6.66
N MET A 53 11.29 27.30 -6.05
CA MET A 53 11.27 27.46 -4.59
C MET A 53 10.18 26.61 -3.91
N MET A 54 9.06 26.39 -4.58
CA MET A 54 7.90 25.70 -4.02
C MET A 54 8.07 24.18 -3.90
N LYS A 55 9.03 23.59 -4.62
CA LYS A 55 9.32 22.16 -4.52
C LYS A 55 8.08 21.28 -4.77
N LEU A 56 7.49 21.42 -5.96
CA LEU A 56 6.20 20.83 -6.33
C LEU A 56 6.27 19.40 -6.84
N THR A 57 7.48 18.89 -7.15
CA THR A 57 7.67 17.60 -7.78
C THR A 57 7.50 16.45 -6.79
N ALA A 58 7.18 15.27 -7.30
CA ALA A 58 7.02 14.07 -6.46
C ALA A 58 8.30 13.75 -5.68
N GLN A 59 9.47 13.92 -6.29
CA GLN A 59 10.76 13.67 -5.66
C GLN A 59 11.03 14.66 -4.52
N ASP A 60 10.79 15.95 -4.75
CA ASP A 60 10.96 16.99 -3.73
C ASP A 60 10.01 16.77 -2.54
N LEU A 61 8.73 16.50 -2.83
CA LEU A 61 7.70 16.29 -1.81
C LEU A 61 7.93 15.00 -1.00
N HIS A 62 8.47 13.96 -1.65
CA HIS A 62 8.90 12.75 -0.96
C HIS A 62 10.10 13.04 -0.05
N ALA A 63 11.09 13.78 -0.55
CA ALA A 63 12.24 14.19 0.26
C ALA A 63 11.82 15.05 1.46
N LEU A 64 10.82 15.92 1.32
CA LEU A 64 10.24 16.72 2.40
C LEU A 64 9.32 15.93 3.33
N GLY A 65 8.99 14.68 3.01
CA GLY A 65 8.09 13.83 3.80
C GLY A 65 6.62 14.24 3.73
N ILE A 66 6.23 14.99 2.71
CA ILE A 66 4.83 15.39 2.46
C ILE A 66 4.05 14.25 1.82
N ILE A 67 4.68 13.51 0.90
CA ILE A 67 4.15 12.29 0.33
C ILE A 67 4.94 11.07 0.82
N ASP A 68 4.33 9.90 0.80
CA ASP A 68 4.93 8.66 1.33
C ASP A 68 5.55 7.80 0.25
N THR A 69 5.05 7.87 -0.99
CA THR A 69 5.49 7.00 -2.08
C THR A 69 5.39 7.71 -3.42
N VAL A 70 6.46 7.68 -4.18
CA VAL A 70 6.47 8.03 -5.61
C VAL A 70 6.16 6.76 -6.40
N VAL A 71 5.16 6.82 -7.26
CA VAL A 71 4.78 5.73 -8.16
C VAL A 71 5.41 6.01 -9.52
N PRO A 72 6.27 5.13 -10.03
CA PRO A 72 6.93 5.35 -11.31
C PRO A 72 5.93 5.33 -12.46
N GLU A 73 6.21 6.11 -13.49
CA GLU A 73 5.45 6.17 -14.73
C GLU A 73 6.19 5.45 -15.87
N PRO A 74 5.47 4.97 -16.89
CA PRO A 74 6.08 4.49 -18.12
C PRO A 74 6.92 5.57 -18.80
N GLU A 75 7.86 5.15 -19.63
CA GLU A 75 8.67 6.09 -20.42
C GLU A 75 7.79 7.00 -21.27
N GLY A 76 7.99 8.29 -21.14
CA GLY A 76 7.20 9.35 -21.78
C GLY A 76 5.94 9.76 -21.01
N GLY A 77 5.62 9.11 -19.88
CA GLY A 77 4.55 9.52 -18.98
C GLY A 77 3.30 8.63 -19.02
N ALA A 78 2.45 8.79 -18.03
CA ALA A 78 1.25 7.97 -17.80
C ALA A 78 0.26 7.94 -18.97
N HIS A 79 0.19 9.00 -19.76
CA HIS A 79 -0.74 9.13 -20.89
C HIS A 79 -0.34 8.30 -22.11
N LEU A 80 0.94 7.91 -22.22
CA LEU A 80 1.41 7.08 -23.34
C LEU A 80 1.12 5.58 -23.12
N ASP A 81 1.13 5.12 -21.87
CA ASP A 81 0.72 3.76 -21.52
C ASP A 81 -0.19 3.75 -20.29
N PRO A 82 -1.49 4.01 -20.48
CA PRO A 82 -2.47 3.99 -19.39
C PRO A 82 -2.60 2.60 -18.72
N ALA A 83 -2.35 1.51 -19.46
CA ALA A 83 -2.49 0.16 -18.93
C ALA A 83 -1.35 -0.14 -17.93
N ALA A 84 -0.10 0.10 -18.32
CA ALA A 84 1.06 -0.05 -17.43
C ALA A 84 0.96 0.89 -16.22
N THR A 85 0.48 2.13 -16.44
CA THR A 85 0.23 3.09 -15.35
C THR A 85 -0.81 2.56 -14.36
N ALA A 86 -1.92 2.02 -14.85
CA ALA A 86 -2.96 1.44 -14.00
C ALA A 86 -2.45 0.24 -13.18
N ASP A 87 -1.63 -0.61 -13.76
CA ASP A 87 -1.01 -1.75 -13.06
C ASP A 87 -0.01 -1.30 -11.99
N ALA A 88 0.80 -0.28 -12.28
CA ALA A 88 1.69 0.33 -11.30
C ALA A 88 0.89 0.94 -10.13
N LEU A 89 -0.15 1.73 -10.43
CA LEU A 89 -1.06 2.29 -9.44
C LEU A 89 -1.70 1.21 -8.57
N ARG A 90 -2.26 0.17 -9.20
CA ARG A 90 -2.89 -0.96 -8.51
C ARG A 90 -1.93 -1.64 -7.53
N SER A 91 -0.73 -1.94 -7.98
CA SER A 91 0.28 -2.62 -7.16
C SER A 91 0.65 -1.80 -5.92
N HIS A 92 0.88 -0.49 -6.09
CA HIS A 92 1.23 0.42 -4.99
C HIS A 92 0.06 0.67 -4.03
N VAL A 93 -1.18 0.77 -4.54
CA VAL A 93 -2.38 0.89 -3.69
C VAL A 93 -2.57 -0.36 -2.85
N LEU A 94 -2.48 -1.55 -3.46
CA LEU A 94 -2.62 -2.81 -2.73
C LEU A 94 -1.51 -2.99 -1.69
N ALA A 95 -0.28 -2.60 -2.01
CA ALA A 95 0.82 -2.61 -1.04
C ALA A 95 0.55 -1.65 0.13
N ALA A 96 0.05 -0.44 -0.13
CA ALA A 96 -0.30 0.52 0.90
C ALA A 96 -1.46 0.01 1.79
N LEU A 97 -2.49 -0.61 1.21
CA LEU A 97 -3.62 -1.16 1.97
C LEU A 97 -3.18 -2.30 2.89
N ARG A 98 -2.29 -3.18 2.43
CA ARG A 98 -1.76 -4.29 3.25
C ARG A 98 -1.04 -3.81 4.52
N ILE A 99 -0.48 -2.61 4.52
CA ILE A 99 0.16 -2.04 5.71
C ILE A 99 -0.87 -1.82 6.83
N PHE A 100 -2.12 -1.54 6.46
CA PHE A 100 -3.20 -1.25 7.39
C PHE A 100 -3.98 -2.49 7.83
N ASP A 101 -3.74 -3.64 7.19
CA ASP A 101 -4.36 -4.90 7.57
C ASP A 101 -4.03 -5.22 9.04
N ASN A 102 -5.07 -5.31 9.87
CA ASN A 102 -4.97 -5.59 11.30
C ASN A 102 -4.37 -4.48 12.18
N VAL A 103 -4.23 -3.25 11.68
CA VAL A 103 -3.85 -2.10 12.52
C VAL A 103 -5.10 -1.55 13.21
N PRO A 104 -5.14 -1.46 14.54
CA PRO A 104 -6.25 -0.88 15.27
C PRO A 104 -6.49 0.58 14.89
N THR A 105 -7.77 0.99 14.79
CA THR A 105 -8.16 2.33 14.36
C THR A 105 -7.53 3.45 15.20
N ASN A 106 -7.42 3.25 16.52
CA ASN A 106 -6.79 4.23 17.41
C ASN A 106 -5.31 4.43 17.08
N GLN A 107 -4.59 3.37 16.70
CA GLN A 107 -3.19 3.47 16.29
C GLN A 107 -3.05 4.20 14.95
N LEU A 108 -3.96 3.96 13.99
CA LEU A 108 -3.99 4.68 12.72
C LEU A 108 -4.21 6.17 12.94
N LEU A 109 -5.17 6.54 13.77
CA LEU A 109 -5.47 7.94 14.08
C LEU A 109 -4.29 8.64 14.76
N ASP A 110 -3.65 7.98 15.71
CA ASP A 110 -2.48 8.52 16.42
C ASP A 110 -1.27 8.68 15.48
N ALA A 111 -1.02 7.69 14.61
CA ALA A 111 0.04 7.75 13.61
C ALA A 111 -0.19 8.88 12.60
N ARG A 112 -1.45 9.04 12.12
CA ARG A 112 -1.84 10.13 11.23
C ARG A 112 -1.64 11.49 11.90
N TYR A 113 -2.10 11.65 13.13
CA TYR A 113 -1.90 12.89 13.89
C TYR A 113 -0.42 13.23 14.03
N LYS A 114 0.41 12.29 14.43
CA LYS A 114 1.86 12.47 14.55
C LYS A 114 2.50 12.85 13.21
N LYS A 115 2.12 12.17 12.11
CA LYS A 115 2.61 12.48 10.76
C LYS A 115 2.42 13.97 10.43
N TYR A 116 1.21 14.49 10.59
CA TYR A 116 0.91 15.89 10.22
C TYR A 116 1.50 16.90 11.19
N ARG A 117 1.65 16.57 12.45
CA ARG A 117 2.30 17.45 13.45
C ARG A 117 3.78 17.64 13.19
N HIS A 118 4.43 16.71 12.49
CA HIS A 118 5.87 16.76 12.23
C HIS A 118 6.22 17.40 10.88
N ILE A 119 5.25 17.63 10.00
CA ILE A 119 5.49 18.32 8.73
C ILE A 119 6.05 19.73 9.01
N GLY A 120 7.15 20.08 8.34
CA GLY A 120 7.83 21.37 8.52
C GLY A 120 8.79 21.46 9.71
N GLN A 121 8.87 20.45 10.57
CA GLN A 121 9.86 20.37 11.65
C GLN A 121 11.18 19.77 11.11
N GLY A 122 11.90 20.52 10.29
CA GLY A 122 13.14 20.06 9.66
C GLY A 122 14.16 19.50 10.65
N GLY A 123 14.89 18.48 10.24
CA GLY A 123 16.00 17.87 10.99
C GLY A 123 15.60 16.81 12.05
N LYS A 124 14.57 17.01 12.82
CA LYS A 124 14.07 15.99 13.77
C LYS A 124 13.28 14.90 13.07
N PHE A 125 12.50 15.26 12.05
CA PHE A 125 11.67 14.37 11.25
C PHE A 125 12.49 13.27 10.55
N TRP A 126 13.64 13.59 9.99
CA TRP A 126 14.51 12.59 9.33
C TRP A 126 15.08 11.56 10.29
N ARG A 127 15.45 11.99 11.52
CA ARG A 127 15.95 11.05 12.54
C ARG A 127 14.86 10.12 13.04
N GLU A 128 13.62 10.62 13.19
CA GLU A 128 12.48 9.79 13.58
C GLU A 128 11.99 8.89 12.44
N LYS A 129 11.97 9.38 11.19
CA LYS A 129 11.57 8.58 10.03
C LYS A 129 12.54 7.43 9.73
N VAL A 130 13.85 7.66 9.89
CA VAL A 130 14.84 6.58 9.80
C VAL A 130 14.66 5.58 10.95
N ARG A 131 14.36 6.05 12.14
CA ARG A 131 14.14 5.21 13.31
C ARG A 131 12.81 4.44 13.26
N SER A 132 11.72 5.05 12.76
CA SER A 132 10.43 4.37 12.54
C SER A 132 10.48 3.44 11.35
N GLY A 133 11.14 3.82 10.25
CA GLY A 133 11.34 2.94 9.09
C GLY A 133 12.12 1.67 9.43
N LEU A 134 13.12 1.75 10.32
CA LEU A 134 13.80 0.59 10.87
C LEU A 134 12.85 -0.24 11.76
N SER A 135 12.04 0.39 12.61
CA SER A 135 11.07 -0.32 13.46
C SER A 135 9.97 -1.00 12.62
N ASP A 136 9.51 -0.38 11.55
CA ASP A 136 8.50 -0.94 10.64
C ASP A 136 9.06 -2.14 9.86
N VAL A 137 10.33 -2.09 9.43
CA VAL A 137 11.02 -3.22 8.81
C VAL A 137 11.23 -4.37 9.81
N PHE A 138 11.63 -4.07 11.04
CA PHE A 138 11.74 -5.08 12.10
C PHE A 138 10.38 -5.65 12.50
N GLY A 139 9.32 -4.83 12.53
CA GLY A 139 7.94 -5.28 12.77
C GLY A 139 7.44 -6.22 11.67
N LEU A 140 7.70 -5.89 10.40
CA LEU A 140 7.36 -6.74 9.26
C LEU A 140 8.13 -8.07 9.25
N LEU A 141 9.42 -8.04 9.61
CA LEU A 141 10.23 -9.25 9.73
C LEU A 141 9.74 -10.13 10.89
N ALA A 142 9.46 -9.56 12.04
CA ALA A 142 8.92 -10.29 13.20
C ALA A 142 7.55 -10.92 12.88
N TYR A 143 6.67 -10.17 12.18
CA TYR A 143 5.38 -10.69 11.72
C TYR A 143 5.53 -11.82 10.70
N ALA A 144 6.44 -11.70 9.73
CA ALA A 144 6.71 -12.74 8.75
C ALA A 144 7.24 -14.02 9.41
N VAL A 145 8.14 -13.90 10.37
CA VAL A 145 8.68 -15.03 11.15
C VAL A 145 7.57 -15.70 11.97
N SER A 146 6.75 -14.94 12.70
CA SER A 146 5.63 -15.48 13.50
C SER A 146 4.57 -16.20 12.63
N ARG A 147 4.38 -15.76 11.40
CA ARG A 147 3.45 -16.42 10.46
C ARG A 147 4.01 -17.71 9.89
N MET A 148 5.33 -17.78 9.68
CA MET A 148 6.01 -19.02 9.27
C MET A 148 5.96 -20.08 10.38
N GLU A 149 6.15 -19.69 11.64
CA GLU A 149 6.04 -20.60 12.77
C GLU A 149 4.61 -21.15 12.95
N LYS A 150 3.58 -20.32 12.81
CA LYS A 150 2.18 -20.76 12.83
C LYS A 150 1.81 -21.68 11.66
N SER A 151 2.41 -21.48 10.49
CA SER A 151 2.22 -22.34 9.33
C SER A 151 2.88 -23.71 9.52
N ASN A 152 4.08 -23.75 10.09
CA ASN A 152 4.79 -24.99 10.37
C ASN A 152 4.15 -25.77 11.53
N GLY A 153 3.64 -25.10 12.57
CA GLY A 153 2.92 -25.73 13.67
C GLY A 153 1.60 -26.42 13.23
N LYS A 154 0.89 -25.85 12.25
CA LYS A 154 -0.31 -26.48 11.66
C LYS A 154 0.02 -27.71 10.79
N LYS A 155 1.16 -27.73 10.11
CA LYS A 155 1.59 -28.90 9.34
C LYS A 155 2.01 -30.09 10.23
N ALA A 156 2.54 -29.82 11.42
CA ALA A 156 2.91 -30.86 12.38
C ALA A 156 1.69 -31.53 13.01
N GLN A 157 0.57 -30.86 13.20
CA GLN A 157 -0.65 -31.45 13.78
C GLN A 157 -1.52 -32.24 12.79
N VAL A 158 -1.34 -32.05 11.47
CA VAL A 158 -2.10 -32.78 10.44
C VAL A 158 -1.45 -34.15 10.11
N GLY A 159 -0.21 -34.39 10.57
CA GLY A 159 0.52 -35.64 10.29
C GLY A 159 0.18 -36.83 11.19
N GLU A 160 -0.62 -36.70 12.26
CA GLU A 160 -0.83 -37.75 13.27
C GLU A 160 -2.21 -38.43 13.27
N THR A 161 -3.06 -38.12 12.29
CA THR A 161 -4.35 -38.81 12.12
C THR A 161 -4.32 -39.75 10.90
N THR A 162 -3.64 -40.88 11.02
CA THR A 162 -3.83 -41.97 10.09
C THR A 162 -5.11 -42.73 10.52
N PRO A 163 -6.15 -42.80 9.71
CA PRO A 163 -7.32 -43.60 10.03
C PRO A 163 -6.94 -45.10 10.01
N ARG A 164 -7.07 -45.80 11.14
CA ARG A 164 -7.01 -47.26 11.17
C ARG A 164 -8.15 -47.81 10.32
N ILE A 165 -7.82 -48.33 9.16
CA ILE A 165 -8.75 -49.11 8.33
C ILE A 165 -9.01 -50.44 9.08
N ARG A 166 -10.24 -50.63 9.58
CA ARG A 166 -10.72 -51.94 10.03
C ARG A 166 -10.88 -52.83 8.80
N PRO A 167 -10.39 -54.06 8.82
CA PRO A 167 -10.67 -55.03 7.74
C PRO A 167 -12.15 -55.40 7.77
N GLU A 168 -12.84 -55.10 6.68
CA GLU A 168 -14.23 -55.50 6.43
C GLU A 168 -14.29 -57.00 6.16
N LYS A 169 -15.12 -57.73 6.91
CA LYS A 169 -15.38 -59.15 6.74
C LYS A 169 -16.06 -59.40 5.40
N VAL A 170 -15.33 -60.03 4.49
CA VAL A 170 -15.88 -60.54 3.23
C VAL A 170 -16.96 -61.59 3.56
N ARG A 171 -18.22 -61.26 3.30
CA ARG A 171 -19.33 -62.23 3.23
C ARG A 171 -19.33 -62.85 1.86
N THR A 172 -18.92 -64.10 1.79
CA THR A 172 -19.15 -64.98 0.65
C THR A 172 -20.63 -65.29 0.55
N SER A 173 -21.31 -64.82 -0.44
CA SER A 173 -22.64 -65.29 -0.84
C SER A 173 -22.55 -66.06 -2.15
N THR A 174 -22.83 -67.37 -2.07
CA THR A 174 -22.98 -68.35 -3.13
C THR A 174 -24.13 -67.99 -4.08
N PRO A 175 -24.01 -68.15 -5.40
CA PRO A 175 -25.13 -67.92 -6.33
C PRO A 175 -26.08 -69.09 -6.35
N SER A 176 -27.35 -68.84 -6.05
CA SER A 176 -28.44 -69.79 -6.26
C SER A 176 -29.02 -69.64 -7.67
N THR A 177 -28.80 -70.65 -8.46
CA THR A 177 -29.44 -70.90 -9.75
C THR A 177 -30.90 -71.23 -9.52
N LYS A 178 -31.87 -70.53 -10.11
CA LYS A 178 -33.21 -71.04 -10.47
C LYS A 178 -33.65 -70.54 -11.82
N ARG A 179 -33.81 -71.53 -12.67
CA ARG A 179 -34.52 -71.58 -13.97
C ARG A 179 -36.03 -71.45 -13.76
N ALA A 180 -36.72 -70.81 -14.67
CA ALA A 180 -38.05 -71.17 -15.23
C ALA A 180 -38.45 -69.98 -16.12
N VAL A 181 -38.62 -70.04 -17.42
CA VAL A 181 -39.57 -70.78 -18.28
C VAL A 181 -40.96 -70.08 -18.30
N HIS A 182 -41.40 -69.69 -19.52
CA HIS A 182 -42.73 -69.33 -20.08
C HIS A 182 -43.31 -67.96 -19.60
N ASP A 183 -43.87 -67.19 -20.45
CA ASP A 183 -44.46 -67.21 -21.84
C ASP A 183 -44.17 -65.90 -22.55
#